data_95a64ff3a9b476d6ff914323a9fa1643
#
_entry.id   95a64ff3a9b476d6ff914323a9fa1643
#
_cell.length_a   1.000
_cell.length_b   1.000
_cell.length_c   1.000
_cell.angle_alpha   90.00
_cell.angle_beta   90.00
_cell.angle_gamma   90.00
#
_symmetry.space_group_name_H-M   'P 1'
#
loop_
_entity.id
_entity.type
_entity.pdbx_description
1 polymer ?
#
loop_
_entity_poly.entity_id
_entity_poly.type
_entity_poly.pdbx_seq_one_letter_code
_entity_poly.pdbx_strand_id
1 'polypeptide(L)'
;MATLSRDPRSVAVAPGGLDRPLSLAWLSVDVLLFALLLVASIIAHLYGLGRMALHHDESIHAWMSWKFYTGAGGFVCWGGRVSATYCYDPVYHGPSLYVLTLFSYFLFGDGDFQARLPQALAGIALVASTWMLRPYLGARGALLAGVLLAFTPTLLYYTRFARHDGLMVLWTLWIVIGFFRYIDTAQPRYLYLLAVGIALALATHELYYILGFIFGWFLIIRVLYELLPRRTMTIALSAIAVVTVLIELSIISGLWYGRLTPTLRADGMSLLFFTVASGGLIM
;
A
#
# COMPACT_ATOMS: atom_id res chain seq x y z
N MET A 1 -27.78 -51.73 -60.29
CA MET A 1 -28.25 -51.87 -58.91
C MET A 1 -27.17 -51.29 -58.01
N ALA A 2 -27.34 -50.03 -57.60
CA ALA A 2 -26.36 -49.36 -56.73
C ALA A 2 -27.06 -49.20 -55.37
N THR A 3 -26.50 -49.87 -54.34
CA THR A 3 -26.92 -49.81 -52.96
C THR A 3 -26.35 -48.58 -52.30
N LEU A 4 -27.19 -47.59 -51.99
CA LEU A 4 -26.84 -46.43 -51.17
C LEU A 4 -26.72 -46.88 -49.72
N SER A 5 -25.49 -46.93 -49.20
CA SER A 5 -25.19 -47.02 -47.78
C SER A 5 -25.47 -45.65 -47.13
N ARG A 6 -26.49 -45.58 -46.29
CA ARG A 6 -26.74 -44.45 -45.41
C ARG A 6 -25.84 -44.57 -44.18
N ASP A 7 -24.91 -43.69 -44.07
CA ASP A 7 -24.14 -43.46 -42.85
C ASP A 7 -24.99 -42.69 -41.83
N PRO A 8 -25.34 -43.26 -40.68
CA PRO A 8 -26.06 -42.53 -39.64
C PRO A 8 -25.05 -41.69 -38.87
N ARG A 9 -24.82 -40.45 -39.29
CA ARG A 9 -24.11 -39.47 -38.45
C ARG A 9 -24.89 -39.32 -37.14
N SER A 10 -24.40 -40.00 -36.13
CA SER A 10 -24.79 -39.76 -34.75
C SER A 10 -24.47 -38.30 -34.42
N VAL A 11 -25.48 -37.45 -34.38
CA VAL A 11 -25.39 -36.11 -33.80
C VAL A 11 -25.09 -36.33 -32.33
N ALA A 12 -23.80 -36.20 -31.95
CA ALA A 12 -23.42 -36.14 -30.57
C ALA A 12 -24.02 -34.87 -29.98
N VAL A 13 -25.08 -35.04 -29.20
CA VAL A 13 -25.68 -33.98 -28.41
C VAL A 13 -24.58 -33.51 -27.44
N ALA A 14 -24.11 -32.28 -27.58
CA ALA A 14 -23.17 -31.71 -26.64
C ALA A 14 -23.81 -31.77 -25.24
N PRO A 15 -23.10 -32.28 -24.24
CA PRO A 15 -23.62 -32.35 -22.88
C PRO A 15 -24.04 -30.97 -22.41
N GLY A 16 -25.28 -30.88 -21.90
CA GLY A 16 -25.84 -29.64 -21.36
C GLY A 16 -24.92 -29.05 -20.31
N GLY A 17 -24.90 -27.73 -20.17
CA GLY A 17 -23.95 -27.02 -19.30
C GLY A 17 -23.95 -27.43 -17.81
N LEU A 18 -24.94 -28.26 -17.39
CA LEU A 18 -25.05 -28.83 -16.03
C LEU A 18 -24.29 -30.17 -15.87
N ASP A 19 -23.91 -30.85 -16.97
CA ASP A 19 -23.20 -32.14 -16.91
C ASP A 19 -21.69 -32.02 -16.92
N ARG A 20 -21.14 -30.79 -16.86
CA ARG A 20 -19.71 -30.59 -16.73
C ARG A 20 -19.30 -30.82 -15.27
N PRO A 21 -18.48 -31.83 -14.97
CA PRO A 21 -17.98 -32.01 -13.60
C PRO A 21 -17.24 -30.73 -13.16
N LEU A 22 -17.61 -30.21 -12.00
CA LEU A 22 -16.88 -29.10 -11.38
C LEU A 22 -15.45 -29.57 -11.10
N SER A 23 -14.52 -29.20 -11.97
CA SER A 23 -13.11 -29.49 -11.73
C SER A 23 -12.59 -28.56 -10.63
N LEU A 24 -12.40 -29.08 -9.44
CA LEU A 24 -11.76 -28.38 -8.31
C LEU A 24 -10.23 -28.35 -8.44
N ALA A 25 -9.69 -28.55 -9.63
CA ALA A 25 -8.25 -28.57 -9.89
C ALA A 25 -7.53 -27.27 -9.50
N TRP A 26 -8.26 -26.15 -9.37
CA TRP A 26 -7.75 -24.86 -8.88
C TRP A 26 -7.64 -24.80 -7.35
N LEU A 27 -8.30 -25.72 -6.62
CA LEU A 27 -8.32 -25.75 -5.16
C LEU A 27 -7.08 -26.51 -4.65
N SER A 28 -5.94 -25.84 -4.63
CA SER A 28 -4.73 -26.36 -3.99
C SER A 28 -4.75 -26.08 -2.49
N VAL A 29 -3.93 -26.84 -1.73
CA VAL A 29 -3.75 -26.61 -0.29
C VAL A 29 -3.33 -25.17 0.00
N ASP A 30 -2.45 -24.58 -0.83
CA ASP A 30 -1.99 -23.20 -0.68
C ASP A 30 -3.14 -22.18 -0.85
N VAL A 31 -4.05 -22.42 -1.80
CA VAL A 31 -5.26 -21.57 -1.99
C VAL A 31 -6.19 -21.69 -0.78
N LEU A 32 -6.39 -22.91 -0.27
CA LEU A 32 -7.23 -23.12 0.92
C LEU A 32 -6.65 -22.42 2.16
N LEU A 33 -5.35 -22.58 2.40
CA LEU A 33 -4.66 -21.92 3.51
C LEU A 33 -4.73 -20.40 3.38
N PHE A 34 -4.59 -19.88 2.17
CA PHE A 34 -4.71 -18.43 1.95
C PHE A 34 -6.15 -17.93 2.15
N ALA A 35 -7.15 -18.70 1.74
CA ALA A 35 -8.56 -18.38 2.01
C ALA A 35 -8.84 -18.37 3.53
N LEU A 36 -8.33 -19.36 4.28
CA LEU A 36 -8.44 -19.38 5.74
C LEU A 36 -7.73 -18.17 6.38
N LEU A 37 -6.55 -17.79 5.88
CA LEU A 37 -5.86 -16.58 6.32
C LEU A 37 -6.71 -15.33 6.07
N LEU A 38 -7.36 -15.20 4.92
CA LEU A 38 -8.24 -14.06 4.64
C LEU A 38 -9.44 -14.02 5.60
N VAL A 39 -10.06 -15.16 5.88
CA VAL A 39 -11.15 -15.25 6.87
C VAL A 39 -10.64 -14.82 8.27
N ALA A 40 -9.49 -15.33 8.68
CA ALA A 40 -8.87 -14.95 9.96
C ALA A 40 -8.52 -13.45 10.00
N SER A 41 -8.03 -12.90 8.89
CA SER A 41 -7.76 -11.45 8.74
C SER A 41 -9.04 -10.62 8.85
N ILE A 42 -10.12 -11.03 8.19
CA ILE A 42 -11.43 -10.36 8.28
C ILE A 42 -11.89 -10.32 9.76
N ILE A 43 -11.81 -11.45 10.44
CA ILE A 43 -12.19 -11.53 11.86
C ILE A 43 -11.29 -10.61 12.69
N ALA A 44 -9.97 -10.67 12.52
CA ALA A 44 -9.02 -9.88 13.28
C ALA A 44 -9.21 -8.37 13.08
N HIS A 45 -9.52 -7.92 11.87
CA HIS A 45 -9.72 -6.50 11.56
C HIS A 45 -11.09 -5.96 11.98
N LEU A 46 -12.15 -6.77 11.88
CA LEU A 46 -13.51 -6.28 12.15
C LEU A 46 -14.01 -6.59 13.57
N TYR A 47 -13.48 -7.62 14.23
CA TYR A 47 -13.93 -8.00 15.57
C TYR A 47 -13.67 -6.88 16.59
N GLY A 48 -14.74 -6.40 17.23
CA GLY A 48 -14.65 -5.38 18.26
C GLY A 48 -14.17 -4.00 17.80
N LEU A 49 -14.23 -3.69 16.50
CA LEU A 49 -13.71 -2.46 15.91
C LEU A 49 -14.30 -1.19 16.50
N GLY A 50 -15.58 -1.19 16.90
CA GLY A 50 -16.27 -0.05 17.53
C GLY A 50 -16.41 -0.15 19.05
N ARG A 51 -15.70 -1.09 19.73
CA ARG A 51 -15.88 -1.29 21.19
C ARG A 51 -15.19 -0.24 22.06
N MET A 52 -14.11 0.35 21.55
CA MET A 52 -13.36 1.39 22.26
C MET A 52 -13.68 2.74 21.66
N ALA A 53 -13.79 3.76 22.50
CA ALA A 53 -13.91 5.14 22.06
C ALA A 53 -12.75 5.52 21.13
N LEU A 54 -13.00 6.47 20.23
CA LEU A 54 -11.97 6.99 19.33
C LEU A 54 -10.84 7.65 20.14
N HIS A 55 -9.61 7.33 19.78
CA HIS A 55 -8.44 8.05 20.28
C HIS A 55 -8.47 9.51 19.83
N HIS A 56 -7.69 10.38 20.50
CA HIS A 56 -7.63 11.81 20.15
C HIS A 56 -7.38 12.04 18.65
N ASP A 57 -6.39 11.39 18.08
CA ASP A 57 -6.07 11.53 16.65
C ASP A 57 -7.20 11.01 15.73
N GLU A 58 -7.80 9.88 16.09
CA GLU A 58 -8.93 9.32 15.36
C GLU A 58 -10.14 10.25 15.38
N SER A 59 -10.41 10.87 16.53
CA SER A 59 -11.56 11.77 16.71
C SER A 59 -11.45 13.02 15.83
N ILE A 60 -10.23 13.53 15.59
CA ILE A 60 -9.99 14.65 14.66
C ILE A 60 -10.43 14.25 13.25
N HIS A 61 -9.97 13.11 12.77
CA HIS A 61 -10.27 12.64 11.41
C HIS A 61 -11.74 12.22 11.26
N ALA A 62 -12.30 11.52 12.24
CA ALA A 62 -13.69 11.13 12.26
C ALA A 62 -14.62 12.35 12.29
N TRP A 63 -14.29 13.37 13.13
CA TRP A 63 -15.02 14.63 13.21
C TRP A 63 -15.01 15.40 11.89
N MET A 64 -13.87 15.48 11.21
CA MET A 64 -13.79 16.14 9.91
C MET A 64 -14.62 15.41 8.85
N SER A 65 -14.60 14.07 8.84
CA SER A 65 -15.45 13.26 7.96
C SER A 65 -16.93 13.44 8.28
N TRP A 66 -17.28 13.55 9.56
CA TRP A 66 -18.65 13.80 10.01
C TRP A 66 -19.17 15.18 9.60
N LYS A 67 -18.31 16.21 9.60
CA LYS A 67 -18.67 17.52 9.06
C LYS A 67 -19.02 17.46 7.58
N PHE A 68 -18.26 16.70 6.79
CA PHE A 68 -18.62 16.44 5.38
C PHE A 68 -19.96 15.71 5.27
N TYR A 69 -20.18 14.70 6.09
CA TYR A 69 -21.38 13.89 6.06
C TYR A 69 -22.64 14.69 6.38
N THR A 70 -22.58 15.54 7.41
CA THR A 70 -23.73 16.33 7.87
C THR A 70 -23.87 17.68 7.17
N GLY A 71 -22.89 18.11 6.39
CA GLY A 71 -22.85 19.47 5.85
C GLY A 71 -22.66 20.56 6.91
N ALA A 72 -22.20 20.19 8.12
CA ALA A 72 -22.04 21.10 9.25
C ALA A 72 -20.91 22.14 9.07
N GLY A 73 -20.34 22.25 7.89
CA GLY A 73 -19.46 23.33 7.42
C GLY A 73 -18.08 23.41 8.05
N GLY A 74 -17.22 24.19 7.40
CA GLY A 74 -16.02 24.79 8.00
C GLY A 74 -14.82 23.88 8.26
N PHE A 75 -13.96 23.68 7.23
CA PHE A 75 -12.60 23.24 7.43
C PHE A 75 -11.70 24.42 7.72
N VAL A 76 -10.90 24.35 8.78
CA VAL A 76 -9.84 25.32 9.01
C VAL A 76 -8.65 24.90 8.15
N CYS A 77 -8.35 25.72 7.17
CA CYS A 77 -7.23 25.50 6.24
C CYS A 77 -5.94 26.04 6.85
N TRP A 78 -4.81 25.62 6.28
CA TRP A 78 -3.54 26.24 6.56
C TRP A 78 -3.63 27.78 6.39
N GLY A 79 -3.14 28.50 7.39
CA GLY A 79 -3.28 29.97 7.43
C GLY A 79 -4.59 30.48 8.04
N GLY A 80 -5.40 29.63 8.67
CA GLY A 80 -6.58 30.02 9.46
C GLY A 80 -7.83 30.36 8.65
N ARG A 81 -7.82 30.17 7.32
CA ARG A 81 -9.02 30.35 6.50
C ARG A 81 -10.02 29.23 6.73
N VAL A 82 -11.31 29.54 6.73
CA VAL A 82 -12.37 28.54 6.82
C VAL A 82 -12.94 28.28 5.42
N SER A 83 -13.00 27.02 5.01
CA SER A 83 -13.57 26.56 3.74
C SER A 83 -14.78 25.67 3.99
N ALA A 84 -15.78 25.74 3.10
CA ALA A 84 -16.92 24.81 3.13
C ALA A 84 -16.54 23.39 2.62
N THR A 85 -15.44 23.30 1.88
CA THR A 85 -14.92 22.04 1.32
C THR A 85 -13.59 21.69 1.96
N TYR A 86 -13.13 20.47 1.74
CA TYR A 86 -11.79 20.03 2.14
C TYR A 86 -10.74 21.04 1.66
N CYS A 87 -9.82 21.38 2.54
CA CYS A 87 -8.62 22.11 2.22
C CYS A 87 -7.43 21.46 2.94
N TYR A 88 -6.28 21.50 2.27
CA TYR A 88 -5.07 20.91 2.81
C TYR A 88 -4.61 21.63 4.08
N ASP A 89 -4.28 20.84 5.09
CA ASP A 89 -3.56 21.25 6.29
C ASP A 89 -2.65 20.09 6.70
N PRO A 90 -1.39 20.34 7.12
CA PRO A 90 -0.47 19.28 7.56
C PRO A 90 -1.00 18.41 8.71
N VAL A 91 -1.93 18.92 9.51
CA VAL A 91 -2.58 18.15 10.59
C VAL A 91 -3.59 17.16 10.05
N TYR A 92 -4.22 17.49 8.92
CA TYR A 92 -5.29 16.68 8.33
C TYR A 92 -4.83 15.79 7.18
N HIS A 93 -3.66 16.06 6.60
CA HIS A 93 -3.09 15.33 5.47
C HIS A 93 -3.98 15.35 4.20
N GLY A 94 -3.93 14.29 3.38
CA GLY A 94 -4.68 14.22 2.14
C GLY A 94 -6.17 13.83 2.31
N PRO A 95 -7.00 14.03 1.28
CA PRO A 95 -8.45 13.86 1.35
C PRO A 95 -8.94 12.41 1.38
N SER A 96 -8.10 11.42 1.02
CA SER A 96 -8.55 10.02 0.84
C SER A 96 -9.24 9.44 2.07
N LEU A 97 -8.69 9.68 3.26
CA LEU A 97 -9.27 9.19 4.49
C LEU A 97 -10.68 9.74 4.71
N TYR A 98 -10.84 11.05 4.52
CA TYR A 98 -12.12 11.73 4.74
C TYR A 98 -13.19 11.27 3.78
N VAL A 99 -12.83 11.09 2.50
CA VAL A 99 -13.75 10.60 1.47
C VAL A 99 -14.17 9.17 1.75
N LEU A 100 -13.24 8.29 2.11
CA LEU A 100 -13.55 6.90 2.44
C LEU A 100 -14.40 6.78 3.70
N THR A 101 -14.12 7.57 4.73
CA THR A 101 -14.92 7.60 5.97
C THR A 101 -16.30 8.21 5.71
N LEU A 102 -16.41 9.25 4.86
CA LEU A 102 -17.68 9.79 4.41
C LEU A 102 -18.54 8.72 3.73
N PHE A 103 -17.96 7.92 2.84
CA PHE A 103 -18.69 6.80 2.21
C PHE A 103 -19.15 5.77 3.25
N SER A 104 -18.31 5.48 4.26
CA SER A 104 -18.68 4.58 5.33
C SER A 104 -19.88 5.11 6.13
N TYR A 105 -19.87 6.41 6.46
CA TYR A 105 -20.98 7.06 7.15
C TYR A 105 -22.25 7.11 6.29
N PHE A 106 -22.12 7.38 5.01
CA PHE A 106 -23.25 7.41 4.08
C PHE A 106 -23.94 6.04 3.95
N LEU A 107 -23.18 4.95 3.95
CA LEU A 107 -23.71 3.59 3.75
C LEU A 107 -24.27 2.98 5.05
N PHE A 108 -23.64 3.28 6.19
CA PHE A 108 -23.86 2.54 7.44
C PHE A 108 -24.23 3.42 8.64
N GLY A 109 -24.38 4.74 8.44
CA GLY A 109 -24.54 5.71 9.53
C GLY A 109 -23.21 6.09 10.18
N ASP A 110 -23.23 7.13 11.04
CA ASP A 110 -22.07 7.59 11.78
C ASP A 110 -21.85 6.78 13.08
N GLY A 111 -20.59 6.60 13.45
CA GLY A 111 -20.17 5.88 14.64
C GLY A 111 -18.72 5.46 14.62
N ASP A 112 -18.21 5.00 15.77
CA ASP A 112 -16.80 4.61 15.94
C ASP A 112 -16.39 3.43 15.06
N PHE A 113 -17.30 2.48 14.84
CA PHE A 113 -17.07 1.36 13.94
C PHE A 113 -16.90 1.86 12.49
N GLN A 114 -17.82 2.70 12.04
CA GLN A 114 -17.84 3.21 10.67
C GLN A 114 -16.66 4.14 10.39
N ALA A 115 -16.20 4.89 11.39
CA ALA A 115 -15.00 5.71 11.28
C ALA A 115 -13.74 4.88 10.99
N ARG A 116 -13.62 3.68 11.56
CA ARG A 116 -12.48 2.77 11.41
C ARG A 116 -12.63 1.78 10.26
N LEU A 117 -13.85 1.59 9.74
CA LEU A 117 -14.13 0.59 8.71
C LEU A 117 -13.25 0.72 7.45
N PRO A 118 -13.00 1.91 6.89
CA PRO A 118 -12.12 2.05 5.72
C PRO A 118 -10.71 1.50 5.95
N GLN A 119 -10.14 1.72 7.14
CA GLN A 119 -8.80 1.23 7.51
C GLN A 119 -8.80 -0.28 7.69
N ALA A 120 -9.82 -0.82 8.34
CA ALA A 120 -9.97 -2.27 8.50
C ALA A 120 -10.09 -2.97 7.14
N LEU A 121 -10.84 -2.40 6.20
CA LEU A 121 -10.94 -2.90 4.84
C LEU A 121 -9.60 -2.78 4.09
N ALA A 122 -8.86 -1.69 4.27
CA ALA A 122 -7.52 -1.54 3.72
C ALA A 122 -6.54 -2.59 4.27
N GLY A 123 -6.61 -2.90 5.57
CA GLY A 123 -5.82 -3.98 6.19
C GLY A 123 -6.14 -5.36 5.60
N ILE A 124 -7.41 -5.67 5.40
CA ILE A 124 -7.83 -6.92 4.74
C ILE A 124 -7.35 -6.95 3.28
N ALA A 125 -7.48 -5.84 2.54
CA ALA A 125 -7.00 -5.72 1.17
C ALA A 125 -5.47 -5.84 1.10
N LEU A 126 -4.73 -5.33 2.09
CA LEU A 126 -3.29 -5.47 2.21
C LEU A 126 -2.90 -6.94 2.30
N VAL A 127 -3.53 -7.72 3.18
CA VAL A 127 -3.32 -9.16 3.30
C VAL A 127 -3.68 -9.88 2.00
N ALA A 128 -4.82 -9.56 1.39
CA ALA A 128 -5.24 -10.14 0.11
C ALA A 128 -4.23 -9.87 -1.01
N SER A 129 -3.63 -8.67 -1.03
CA SER A 129 -2.65 -8.26 -2.04
C SER A 129 -1.35 -9.05 -1.98
N THR A 130 -1.01 -9.69 -0.84
CA THR A 130 0.20 -10.52 -0.74
C THR A 130 0.17 -11.71 -1.70
N TRP A 131 -1.03 -12.20 -2.07
CA TRP A 131 -1.16 -13.27 -3.04
C TRP A 131 -0.64 -12.91 -4.44
N MET A 132 -0.60 -11.62 -4.77
CA MET A 132 -0.02 -11.12 -6.02
C MET A 132 1.52 -11.19 -6.03
N LEU A 133 2.15 -11.38 -4.87
CA LEU A 133 3.61 -11.54 -4.73
C LEU A 133 4.09 -12.97 -5.01
N ARG A 134 3.20 -13.94 -5.26
CA ARG A 134 3.57 -15.35 -5.54
C ARG A 134 4.66 -15.53 -6.61
N PRO A 135 4.70 -14.77 -7.69
CA PRO A 135 5.75 -14.94 -8.70
C PRO A 135 7.16 -14.68 -8.17
N TYR A 136 7.27 -13.90 -7.07
CA TYR A 136 8.55 -13.54 -6.45
C TYR A 136 8.87 -14.39 -5.22
N LEU A 137 7.86 -14.65 -4.39
CA LEU A 137 8.02 -15.31 -3.08
C LEU A 137 7.62 -16.78 -3.08
N GLY A 138 7.02 -17.27 -4.17
CA GLY A 138 6.32 -18.55 -4.19
C GLY A 138 5.02 -18.49 -3.35
N ALA A 139 4.20 -19.56 -3.42
CA ALA A 139 2.92 -19.62 -2.71
C ALA A 139 3.10 -19.55 -1.18
N ARG A 140 4.07 -20.30 -0.65
CA ARG A 140 4.37 -20.33 0.80
C ARG A 140 4.93 -19.00 1.31
N GLY A 141 5.80 -18.34 0.54
CA GLY A 141 6.33 -17.03 0.88
C GLY A 141 5.25 -15.95 0.88
N ALA A 142 4.33 -15.95 -0.09
CA ALA A 142 3.18 -15.06 -0.13
C ALA A 142 2.23 -15.30 1.06
N LEU A 143 1.99 -16.57 1.43
CA LEU A 143 1.21 -16.93 2.62
C LEU A 143 1.87 -16.41 3.89
N LEU A 144 3.18 -16.64 4.07
CA LEU A 144 3.92 -16.15 5.23
C LEU A 144 3.89 -14.61 5.32
N ALA A 145 4.10 -13.91 4.20
CA ALA A 145 3.97 -12.47 4.14
C ALA A 145 2.56 -12.01 4.57
N GLY A 146 1.51 -12.70 4.08
CA GLY A 146 0.13 -12.43 4.49
C GLY A 146 -0.10 -12.64 5.99
N VAL A 147 0.43 -13.72 6.59
CA VAL A 147 0.35 -13.97 8.04
C VAL A 147 1.04 -12.86 8.83
N LEU A 148 2.24 -12.47 8.42
CA LEU A 148 2.97 -11.38 9.08
C LEU A 148 2.21 -10.06 8.99
N LEU A 149 1.67 -9.69 7.83
CA LEU A 149 0.90 -8.46 7.67
C LEU A 149 -0.44 -8.49 8.43
N ALA A 150 -1.10 -9.67 8.51
CA ALA A 150 -2.37 -9.80 9.21
C ALA A 150 -2.25 -9.71 10.74
N PHE A 151 -1.14 -10.23 11.30
CA PHE A 151 -1.03 -10.47 12.76
C PHE A 151 0.13 -9.75 13.43
N THR A 152 0.99 -9.02 12.69
CA THR A 152 1.97 -8.15 13.35
C THR A 152 1.25 -7.10 14.17
N PRO A 153 1.48 -6.98 15.49
CA PRO A 153 0.70 -6.12 16.36
C PRO A 153 0.63 -4.68 15.91
N THR A 154 1.76 -4.14 15.46
CA THR A 154 1.82 -2.75 14.96
C THR A 154 0.94 -2.54 13.73
N LEU A 155 1.02 -3.43 12.72
CA LEU A 155 0.21 -3.31 11.50
C LEU A 155 -1.27 -3.52 11.80
N LEU A 156 -1.62 -4.54 12.60
CA LEU A 156 -3.00 -4.78 12.99
C LEU A 156 -3.59 -3.60 13.76
N TYR A 157 -2.79 -2.95 14.62
CA TYR A 157 -3.21 -1.74 15.31
C TYR A 157 -3.51 -0.61 14.33
N TYR A 158 -2.55 -0.23 13.46
CA TYR A 158 -2.70 0.90 12.55
C TYR A 158 -3.72 0.65 11.43
N THR A 159 -3.95 -0.59 11.02
CA THR A 159 -5.02 -0.93 10.07
C THR A 159 -6.42 -1.01 10.71
N ARG A 160 -6.52 -0.84 12.03
CA ARG A 160 -7.79 -0.71 12.76
C ARG A 160 -7.99 0.67 13.36
N PHE A 161 -7.06 1.58 13.09
CA PHE A 161 -7.03 2.93 13.65
C PHE A 161 -7.42 3.94 12.56
N ALA A 162 -8.34 4.88 12.85
CA ALA A 162 -8.85 5.82 11.85
C ALA A 162 -7.82 6.90 11.50
N ARG A 163 -6.69 6.49 10.91
CA ARG A 163 -5.59 7.33 10.41
C ARG A 163 -5.15 6.90 9.01
N HIS A 164 -4.29 7.70 8.41
CA HIS A 164 -3.81 7.50 7.04
C HIS A 164 -2.84 6.32 6.88
N ASP A 165 -2.24 5.84 7.99
CA ASP A 165 -1.13 4.87 7.99
C ASP A 165 -1.52 3.54 7.29
N GLY A 166 -2.66 2.96 7.64
CA GLY A 166 -3.13 1.70 7.06
C GLY A 166 -3.36 1.79 5.55
N LEU A 167 -3.91 2.92 5.09
CA LEU A 167 -4.09 3.20 3.66
C LEU A 167 -2.74 3.32 2.96
N MET A 168 -1.78 4.06 3.53
CA MET A 168 -0.46 4.25 2.93
C MET A 168 0.29 2.94 2.74
N VAL A 169 0.22 2.02 3.70
CA VAL A 169 0.85 0.68 3.57
C VAL A 169 0.23 -0.09 2.41
N LEU A 170 -1.09 -0.06 2.25
CA LEU A 170 -1.77 -0.71 1.12
C LEU A 170 -1.35 -0.11 -0.22
N TRP A 171 -1.38 1.22 -0.34
CA TRP A 171 -0.98 1.89 -1.58
C TRP A 171 0.48 1.65 -1.93
N THR A 172 1.37 1.65 -0.93
CA THR A 172 2.78 1.30 -1.12
C THR A 172 2.94 -0.11 -1.67
N LEU A 173 2.23 -1.09 -1.12
CA LEU A 173 2.27 -2.45 -1.64
C LEU A 173 1.75 -2.53 -3.09
N TRP A 174 0.69 -1.80 -3.43
CA TRP A 174 0.18 -1.75 -4.81
C TRP A 174 1.16 -1.09 -5.79
N ILE A 175 1.86 -0.04 -5.35
CA ILE A 175 2.93 0.60 -6.13
C ILE A 175 4.05 -0.42 -6.40
N VAL A 176 4.52 -1.13 -5.37
CA VAL A 176 5.58 -2.16 -5.50
C VAL A 176 5.14 -3.28 -6.44
N ILE A 177 3.96 -3.85 -6.22
CA ILE A 177 3.42 -4.93 -7.06
C ILE A 177 3.24 -4.45 -8.49
N GLY A 178 2.59 -3.31 -8.70
CA GLY A 178 2.33 -2.73 -10.00
C GLY A 178 3.62 -2.50 -10.78
N PHE A 179 4.61 -1.90 -10.12
CA PHE A 179 5.92 -1.60 -10.68
C PHE A 179 6.65 -2.88 -11.15
N PHE A 180 6.92 -3.81 -10.26
CA PHE A 180 7.68 -5.01 -10.61
C PHE A 180 6.93 -5.91 -11.58
N ARG A 181 5.62 -6.11 -11.39
CA ARG A 181 4.82 -6.91 -12.31
C ARG A 181 4.71 -6.29 -13.70
N TYR A 182 4.70 -4.96 -13.81
CA TYR A 182 4.71 -4.29 -15.10
C TYR A 182 6.06 -4.48 -15.83
N ILE A 183 7.18 -4.33 -15.11
CA ILE A 183 8.51 -4.58 -15.69
C ILE A 183 8.63 -6.00 -16.22
N ASP A 184 8.15 -7.00 -15.46
CA ASP A 184 8.30 -8.41 -15.84
C ASP A 184 7.36 -8.85 -16.96
N THR A 185 6.15 -8.25 -17.05
CA THR A 185 5.09 -8.79 -17.90
C THR A 185 4.61 -7.83 -18.99
N ALA A 186 4.93 -6.54 -18.88
CA ALA A 186 4.43 -5.44 -19.72
C ALA A 186 2.90 -5.38 -19.85
N GLN A 187 2.16 -5.99 -18.89
CA GLN A 187 0.70 -6.03 -18.94
C GLN A 187 0.09 -4.72 -18.45
N PRO A 188 -0.80 -4.06 -19.21
CA PRO A 188 -1.38 -2.75 -18.86
C PRO A 188 -2.07 -2.70 -17.49
N ARG A 189 -2.66 -3.82 -17.05
CA ARG A 189 -3.34 -3.90 -15.73
C ARG A 189 -2.41 -3.54 -14.56
N TYR A 190 -1.12 -3.85 -14.66
CA TYR A 190 -0.14 -3.53 -13.61
C TYR A 190 0.28 -2.07 -13.68
N LEU A 191 0.29 -1.47 -14.88
CA LEU A 191 0.47 -0.03 -15.03
C LEU A 191 -0.70 0.74 -14.42
N TYR A 192 -1.94 0.27 -14.61
CA TYR A 192 -3.11 0.86 -13.96
C TYR A 192 -3.04 0.71 -12.43
N LEU A 193 -2.64 -0.47 -11.93
CA LEU A 193 -2.46 -0.67 -10.48
C LEU A 193 -1.42 0.29 -9.91
N LEU A 194 -0.29 0.46 -10.60
CA LEU A 194 0.77 1.42 -10.24
C LEU A 194 0.23 2.85 -10.22
N ALA A 195 -0.46 3.29 -11.30
CA ALA A 195 -1.00 4.64 -11.42
C ALA A 195 -2.04 4.94 -10.33
N VAL A 196 -2.94 3.98 -10.06
CA VAL A 196 -3.94 4.09 -8.98
C VAL A 196 -3.26 4.15 -7.62
N GLY A 197 -2.26 3.28 -7.36
CA GLY A 197 -1.49 3.29 -6.12
C GLY A 197 -0.80 4.64 -5.89
N ILE A 198 -0.15 5.20 -6.92
CA ILE A 198 0.50 6.52 -6.87
C ILE A 198 -0.53 7.62 -6.57
N ALA A 199 -1.64 7.66 -7.32
CA ALA A 199 -2.66 8.69 -7.16
C ALA A 199 -3.29 8.65 -5.75
N LEU A 200 -3.60 7.45 -5.25
CA LEU A 200 -4.17 7.27 -3.92
C LEU A 200 -3.15 7.59 -2.82
N ALA A 201 -1.88 7.21 -2.96
CA ALA A 201 -0.83 7.55 -2.01
C ALA A 201 -0.64 9.07 -1.92
N LEU A 202 -0.58 9.77 -3.08
CA LEU A 202 -0.49 11.22 -3.15
C LEU A 202 -1.70 11.91 -2.50
N ALA A 203 -2.91 11.36 -2.69
CA ALA A 203 -4.13 11.88 -2.09
C ALA A 203 -4.31 11.47 -0.61
N THR A 204 -3.41 10.67 -0.04
CA THR A 204 -3.53 10.18 1.32
C THR A 204 -2.59 10.89 2.28
N HIS A 205 -1.28 10.95 1.98
CA HIS A 205 -0.29 11.45 2.94
C HIS A 205 1.01 11.90 2.25
N GLU A 206 1.72 12.85 2.86
CA GLU A 206 2.99 13.41 2.39
C GLU A 206 4.13 12.37 2.33
N LEU A 207 4.00 11.25 3.01
CA LEU A 207 4.91 10.10 2.87
C LEU A 207 5.10 9.65 1.42
N TYR A 208 4.14 9.98 0.55
CA TYR A 208 4.27 9.75 -0.89
C TYR A 208 5.54 10.37 -1.48
N TYR A 209 5.94 11.57 -1.04
CA TYR A 209 7.16 12.22 -1.55
C TYR A 209 8.41 11.41 -1.23
N ILE A 210 8.47 10.80 -0.04
CA ILE A 210 9.57 9.92 0.35
C ILE A 210 9.58 8.66 -0.51
N LEU A 211 8.42 8.04 -0.68
CA LEU A 211 8.27 6.87 -1.54
C LEU A 211 8.63 7.20 -3.00
N GLY A 212 8.15 8.32 -3.51
CA GLY A 212 8.45 8.81 -4.86
C GLY A 212 9.95 9.04 -5.07
N PHE A 213 10.63 9.59 -4.05
CA PHE A 213 12.07 9.74 -4.05
C PHE A 213 12.80 8.38 -4.12
N ILE A 214 12.41 7.43 -3.26
CA ILE A 214 13.01 6.08 -3.22
C ILE A 214 12.83 5.36 -4.57
N PHE A 215 11.60 5.33 -5.09
CA PHE A 215 11.32 4.70 -6.37
C PHE A 215 11.94 5.43 -7.55
N GLY A 216 11.97 6.77 -7.51
CA GLY A 216 12.63 7.59 -8.52
C GLY A 216 14.13 7.30 -8.60
N TRP A 217 14.82 7.25 -7.47
CA TRP A 217 16.23 6.87 -7.40
C TRP A 217 16.48 5.44 -7.88
N PHE A 218 15.64 4.50 -7.48
CA PHE A 218 15.73 3.13 -7.97
C PHE A 218 15.64 3.07 -9.49
N LEU A 219 14.69 3.80 -10.10
CA LEU A 219 14.56 3.87 -11.56
C LEU A 219 15.78 4.50 -12.22
N ILE A 220 16.26 5.62 -11.69
CA ILE A 220 17.45 6.31 -12.20
C ILE A 220 18.65 5.35 -12.18
N ILE A 221 18.90 4.69 -11.05
CA ILE A 221 20.00 3.74 -10.90
C ILE A 221 19.84 2.59 -11.91
N ARG A 222 18.62 2.06 -12.05
CA ARG A 222 18.33 0.98 -13.01
C ARG A 222 18.65 1.38 -14.45
N VAL A 223 18.18 2.58 -14.86
CA VAL A 223 18.43 3.09 -16.22
C VAL A 223 19.91 3.37 -16.41
N LEU A 224 20.58 3.97 -15.45
CA LEU A 224 22.03 4.22 -15.52
C LEU A 224 22.82 2.91 -15.60
N TYR A 225 22.39 1.87 -14.88
CA TYR A 225 23.03 0.54 -14.93
C TYR A 225 22.91 -0.11 -16.31
N GLU A 226 21.86 0.17 -17.07
CA GLU A 226 21.67 -0.32 -18.44
C GLU A 226 22.44 0.52 -19.47
N LEU A 227 22.57 1.83 -19.23
CA LEU A 227 23.20 2.76 -20.18
C LEU A 227 24.73 2.90 -19.99
N LEU A 228 25.24 2.71 -18.79
CA LEU A 228 26.65 2.96 -18.45
C LEU A 228 27.45 1.65 -18.41
N PRO A 229 28.73 1.66 -18.83
CA PRO A 229 29.64 0.56 -18.59
C PRO A 229 29.69 0.21 -17.09
N ARG A 230 29.70 -1.08 -16.74
CA ARG A 230 29.73 -1.57 -15.35
C ARG A 230 30.81 -0.87 -14.50
N ARG A 231 32.00 -0.67 -15.05
CA ARG A 231 33.10 0.00 -14.37
C ARG A 231 32.74 1.43 -13.98
N THR A 232 32.15 2.19 -14.90
CA THR A 232 31.72 3.58 -14.65
C THR A 232 30.63 3.63 -13.57
N MET A 233 29.68 2.70 -13.63
CA MET A 233 28.60 2.60 -12.64
C MET A 233 29.14 2.25 -11.26
N THR A 234 30.05 1.28 -11.15
CA THR A 234 30.69 0.92 -9.88
C THR A 234 31.43 2.12 -9.28
N ILE A 235 32.21 2.85 -10.10
CA ILE A 235 32.92 4.04 -9.63
C ILE A 235 31.94 5.12 -9.14
N ALA A 236 30.88 5.39 -9.90
CA ALA A 236 29.86 6.38 -9.52
C ALA A 236 29.15 6.02 -8.21
N LEU A 237 28.71 4.78 -8.06
CA LEU A 237 28.07 4.30 -6.84
C LEU A 237 29.01 4.32 -5.63
N SER A 238 30.29 3.91 -5.84
CA SER A 238 31.30 3.97 -4.78
C SER A 238 31.58 5.42 -4.36
N ALA A 239 31.66 6.35 -5.32
CA ALA A 239 31.85 7.76 -5.01
C ALA A 239 30.65 8.34 -4.23
N ILE A 240 29.43 8.04 -4.64
CA ILE A 240 28.21 8.42 -3.92
C ILE A 240 28.24 7.87 -2.49
N ALA A 241 28.52 6.56 -2.33
CA ALA A 241 28.61 5.94 -0.99
C ALA A 241 29.67 6.62 -0.10
N VAL A 242 30.85 6.90 -0.63
CA VAL A 242 31.91 7.59 0.12
C VAL A 242 31.46 9.00 0.53
N VAL A 243 30.89 9.79 -0.38
CA VAL A 243 30.37 11.13 -0.08
C VAL A 243 29.28 11.08 0.99
N THR A 244 28.34 10.13 0.88
CA THR A 244 27.29 9.91 1.88
C THR A 244 27.88 9.63 3.26
N VAL A 245 28.82 8.69 3.36
CA VAL A 245 29.49 8.36 4.64
C VAL A 245 30.23 9.57 5.20
N LEU A 246 30.91 10.36 4.38
CA LEU A 246 31.58 11.57 4.83
C LEU A 246 30.62 12.63 5.37
N ILE A 247 29.46 12.80 4.72
CA ILE A 247 28.39 13.69 5.20
C ILE A 247 27.85 13.19 6.55
N GLU A 248 27.56 11.91 6.68
CA GLU A 248 27.08 11.31 7.92
C GLU A 248 28.09 11.47 9.07
N LEU A 249 29.37 11.17 8.81
CA LEU A 249 30.43 11.37 9.79
C LEU A 249 30.58 12.84 10.21
N SER A 250 30.43 13.77 9.27
CA SER A 250 30.43 15.20 9.55
C SER A 250 29.27 15.62 10.44
N ILE A 251 28.06 15.12 10.18
CA ILE A 251 26.87 15.38 11.00
C ILE A 251 27.06 14.78 12.40
N ILE A 252 27.49 13.51 12.49
CA ILE A 252 27.74 12.84 13.77
C ILE A 252 28.78 13.59 14.59
N SER A 253 29.89 14.01 13.98
CA SER A 253 30.91 14.79 14.66
C SER A 253 30.38 16.13 15.14
N GLY A 254 29.57 16.82 14.33
CA GLY A 254 28.94 18.08 14.73
C GLY A 254 27.95 17.90 15.89
N LEU A 255 27.20 16.82 15.91
CA LEU A 255 26.30 16.44 17.01
C LEU A 255 27.09 16.10 18.27
N TRP A 256 28.17 15.30 18.15
CA TRP A 256 29.01 14.89 19.26
C TRP A 256 29.71 16.09 19.95
N TYR A 257 30.27 16.99 19.16
CA TYR A 257 30.96 18.18 19.72
C TYR A 257 29.99 19.30 20.12
N GLY A 258 28.70 19.12 20.01
CA GLY A 258 27.72 20.12 20.41
C GLY A 258 27.71 21.40 19.59
N ARG A 259 28.36 21.40 18.43
CA ARG A 259 28.53 22.58 17.54
C ARG A 259 27.29 22.96 16.76
N LEU A 260 26.32 22.03 16.67
CA LEU A 260 25.06 22.27 15.96
C LEU A 260 24.02 22.89 16.89
N THR A 261 23.30 23.88 16.37
CA THR A 261 22.11 24.42 17.06
C THR A 261 21.07 23.34 17.25
N PRO A 262 20.12 23.45 18.20
CA PRO A 262 19.07 22.47 18.42
C PRO A 262 18.26 22.16 17.14
N THR A 263 17.99 23.16 16.33
CA THR A 263 17.28 23.01 15.02
C THR A 263 18.12 22.21 14.02
N LEU A 264 19.37 22.59 13.80
CA LEU A 264 20.29 21.85 12.91
C LEU A 264 20.57 20.44 13.40
N ARG A 265 20.52 20.21 14.74
CA ARG A 265 20.65 18.87 15.32
C ARG A 265 19.45 17.98 14.97
N ALA A 266 18.23 18.51 15.04
CA ALA A 266 17.02 17.79 14.65
C ALA A 266 17.00 17.47 13.15
N ASP A 267 17.36 18.44 12.30
CA ASP A 267 17.44 18.27 10.85
C ASP A 267 18.54 17.28 10.47
N GLY A 268 19.71 17.33 11.14
CA GLY A 268 20.81 16.41 10.93
C GLY A 268 20.46 14.97 11.30
N MET A 269 19.73 14.74 12.39
CA MET A 269 19.24 13.41 12.77
C MET A 269 18.25 12.86 11.74
N SER A 270 17.37 13.70 11.21
CA SER A 270 16.43 13.33 10.14
C SER A 270 17.17 12.96 8.85
N LEU A 271 18.20 13.73 8.49
CA LEU A 271 19.03 13.46 7.31
C LEU A 271 19.82 12.15 7.45
N LEU A 272 20.35 11.88 8.64
CA LEU A 272 21.11 10.67 8.97
C LEU A 272 20.21 9.42 8.87
N PHE A 273 18.98 9.52 9.39
CA PHE A 273 18.00 8.45 9.25
C PHE A 273 17.64 8.19 7.78
N PHE A 274 17.52 9.25 6.99
CA PHE A 274 17.20 9.17 5.57
C PHE A 274 18.34 8.54 4.74
N THR A 275 19.59 8.89 5.04
CA THR A 275 20.78 8.36 4.35
C THR A 275 21.06 6.91 4.71
N VAL A 276 20.87 6.50 5.95
CA VAL A 276 20.98 5.09 6.37
C VAL A 276 19.90 4.23 5.73
N ALA A 277 18.66 4.74 5.67
CA ALA A 277 17.56 4.05 5.03
C ALA A 277 17.75 3.89 3.50
N SER A 278 18.32 4.91 2.83
CA SER A 278 18.63 4.86 1.40
C SER A 278 19.87 4.02 1.08
N GLY A 279 20.90 4.03 1.95
CA GLY A 279 22.10 3.21 1.81
C GLY A 279 21.85 1.71 1.91
N GLY A 280 20.91 1.29 2.76
CA GLY A 280 20.47 -0.12 2.86
C GLY A 280 19.75 -0.67 1.64
N LEU A 281 19.31 0.19 0.71
CA LEU A 281 18.64 -0.20 -0.53
C LEU A 281 19.64 -0.41 -1.71
N ILE A 282 20.89 0.00 -1.54
CA ILE A 282 21.94 -0.05 -2.58
C ILE A 282 22.81 -1.31 -2.45
N MET A 283 22.81 -1.98 -1.29
CA MET A 283 23.46 -3.29 -1.07
C MET A 283 22.48 -4.43 -1.36
#